data_45359f03187d1ff9ce7b0fe0380249f3
#
_entry.id   45359f03187d1ff9ce7b0fe0380249f3
#
_cell.length_a   1.000
_cell.length_b   1.000
_cell.length_c   1.000
_cell.angle_alpha   90.00
_cell.angle_beta   90.00
_cell.angle_gamma   90.00
#
_symmetry.space_group_name_H-M   'P 1'
#
loop_
_entity.id
_entity.type
_entity.pdbx_description
1 polymer ?
#
loop_
_entity_poly.entity_id
_entity_poly.type
_entity_poly.pdbx_seq_one_letter_code
_entity_poly.pdbx_strand_id
1 'polypeptide(L)'
;MAHSGRKPTLLHPRAWSISARSALVSATVILVALAVAGAILLLVLYFALISAADDAAASRLRDIAKTLQSETTPDIDPPLLATDQRIVAVQILDGAGHSVASSSSTPEPPMVALDALGSTPRIGITGAAVRMREVRVSGQALDTPTGRYLVLVGAGTEDVETTVFAVAIGLAAAAPLVIAAAGVATYLLVRRSLRSVEAIRSRVADISASDLAERVPEPPQRDEIFTLATTMNQMLSRLESSQAAQRRFIADASHELRSPLSTVISALEVGVAHPELLDDSLAVDTLLPEARRMQTLVEDLLLLARADERGLALRHADTDIDDLVVTEVTRLRRETALDVHAELAPTRLVGDAGALARVLRNLLDNAARHATSRVEVTVRPEAGQACLTVADDGPGIAPADRQRVFERFVRLDADRSRSGGGTGLGLAIVFEIVAAHGGSVRIDDRPGGGTAVIVQLPLDASTPASSSASSR
;
A
#
# COMPACT_ATOMS: atom_id res chain seq x y z
N MET A 1 -41.24 20.02 -18.10
CA MET A 1 -41.06 20.04 -16.64
C MET A 1 -39.65 20.54 -16.33
N ALA A 2 -39.59 21.68 -15.69
CA ALA A 2 -38.38 22.49 -15.55
C ALA A 2 -37.41 21.88 -14.55
N HIS A 3 -36.17 21.59 -14.95
CA HIS A 3 -35.05 21.31 -14.05
C HIS A 3 -34.57 22.58 -13.35
N SER A 4 -35.01 22.74 -12.12
CA SER A 4 -34.53 23.75 -11.19
C SER A 4 -33.03 23.55 -10.93
N GLY A 5 -32.20 24.36 -11.59
CA GLY A 5 -30.78 24.45 -11.31
C GLY A 5 -30.52 25.02 -9.93
N ARG A 6 -30.24 24.18 -8.95
CA ARG A 6 -29.66 24.59 -7.68
C ARG A 6 -28.24 25.10 -7.93
N LYS A 7 -28.02 26.42 -7.82
CA LYS A 7 -26.71 27.03 -7.75
C LYS A 7 -25.95 26.42 -6.56
N PRO A 8 -24.72 25.93 -6.75
CA PRO A 8 -23.94 25.44 -5.63
C PRO A 8 -23.63 26.63 -4.70
N THR A 9 -24.08 26.55 -3.47
CA THR A 9 -23.72 27.48 -2.42
C THR A 9 -22.22 27.28 -2.07
N LEU A 10 -21.39 28.21 -2.55
CA LEU A 10 -19.91 28.25 -2.39
C LEU A 10 -19.44 28.30 -0.92
N LEU A 11 -20.35 28.33 0.07
CA LEU A 11 -20.06 28.58 1.47
C LEU A 11 -19.98 27.33 2.38
N HIS A 12 -20.16 26.11 1.86
CA HIS A 12 -20.01 24.91 2.69
C HIS A 12 -18.73 24.14 2.33
N PRO A 13 -17.68 24.17 3.19
CA PRO A 13 -16.40 23.49 2.95
C PRO A 13 -16.53 21.98 2.72
N ARG A 14 -17.66 21.39 3.13
CA ARG A 14 -17.95 19.95 2.92
C ARG A 14 -18.28 19.57 1.48
N ALA A 15 -18.64 20.55 0.64
CA ALA A 15 -18.95 20.33 -0.78
C ALA A 15 -17.75 20.53 -1.71
N TRP A 16 -16.60 20.96 -1.18
CA TRP A 16 -15.42 21.22 -1.98
C TRP A 16 -14.68 19.93 -2.34
N SER A 17 -14.10 19.91 -3.54
CA SER A 17 -13.23 18.81 -3.97
C SER A 17 -12.00 18.71 -3.06
N ILE A 18 -11.43 17.51 -2.96
CA ILE A 18 -10.23 17.25 -2.14
C ILE A 18 -9.09 18.20 -2.56
N SER A 19 -8.92 18.45 -3.87
CA SER A 19 -7.91 19.38 -4.40
C SER A 19 -8.11 20.82 -3.92
N ALA A 20 -9.37 21.30 -3.85
CA ALA A 20 -9.67 22.63 -3.36
C ALA A 20 -9.42 22.77 -1.85
N ARG A 21 -9.75 21.74 -1.07
CA ARG A 21 -9.48 21.69 0.37
C ARG A 21 -7.98 21.68 0.66
N SER A 22 -7.22 20.87 -0.05
CA SER A 22 -5.76 20.81 0.09
C SER A 22 -5.10 22.12 -0.26
N ALA A 23 -5.55 22.78 -1.34
CA ALA A 23 -5.04 24.10 -1.74
C ALA A 23 -5.34 25.17 -0.67
N LEU A 24 -6.54 25.16 -0.06
CA LEU A 24 -6.89 26.08 1.02
C LEU A 24 -6.03 25.84 2.27
N VAL A 25 -5.87 24.58 2.70
CA VAL A 25 -5.04 24.24 3.85
C VAL A 25 -3.60 24.69 3.61
N SER A 26 -3.04 24.39 2.45
CA SER A 26 -1.69 24.82 2.07
C SER A 26 -1.55 26.34 2.08
N ALA A 27 -2.52 27.07 1.50
CA ALA A 27 -2.53 28.52 1.51
C ALA A 27 -2.57 29.10 2.95
N THR A 28 -3.38 28.51 3.84
CA THR A 28 -3.48 28.93 5.25
C THR A 28 -2.16 28.67 5.99
N VAL A 29 -1.56 27.52 5.82
CA VAL A 29 -0.27 27.18 6.46
C VAL A 29 0.83 28.15 6.00
N ILE A 30 0.89 28.43 4.70
CA ILE A 30 1.87 29.36 4.14
C ILE A 30 1.62 30.79 4.64
N LEU A 31 0.35 31.24 4.72
CA LEU A 31 -0.01 32.54 5.28
C LEU A 31 0.49 32.67 6.72
N VAL A 32 0.22 31.70 7.58
CA VAL A 32 0.68 31.72 8.97
C VAL A 32 2.20 31.73 9.06
N ALA A 33 2.86 30.89 8.28
CA ALA A 33 4.33 30.83 8.24
C ALA A 33 4.96 32.15 7.80
N LEU A 34 4.43 32.77 6.73
CA LEU A 34 4.90 34.07 6.26
C LEU A 34 4.62 35.19 7.27
N ALA A 35 3.46 35.18 7.94
CA ALA A 35 3.13 36.16 8.97
C ALA A 35 4.09 36.07 10.16
N VAL A 36 4.38 34.86 10.64
CA VAL A 36 5.32 34.63 11.76
C VAL A 36 6.75 35.03 11.34
N ALA A 37 7.21 34.55 10.19
CA ALA A 37 8.54 34.88 9.70
C ALA A 37 8.72 36.38 9.44
N GLY A 38 7.70 37.02 8.83
CA GLY A 38 7.68 38.47 8.62
C GLY A 38 7.70 39.26 9.93
N ALA A 39 6.91 38.85 10.93
CA ALA A 39 6.91 39.48 12.23
C ALA A 39 8.28 39.39 12.93
N ILE A 40 8.90 38.20 12.89
CA ILE A 40 10.25 37.98 13.44
C ILE A 40 11.28 38.86 12.70
N LEU A 41 11.23 38.90 11.39
CA LEU A 41 12.13 39.70 10.58
C LEU A 41 12.01 41.20 10.91
N LEU A 42 10.78 41.74 10.97
CA LEU A 42 10.54 43.13 11.31
C LEU A 42 11.00 43.46 12.73
N LEU A 43 10.80 42.54 13.67
CA LEU A 43 11.23 42.71 15.08
C LEU A 43 12.77 42.74 15.14
N VAL A 44 13.46 41.83 14.49
CA VAL A 44 14.94 41.79 14.45
C VAL A 44 15.48 43.03 13.77
N LEU A 45 14.89 43.43 12.64
CA LEU A 45 15.28 44.65 11.91
C LEU A 45 15.10 45.92 12.81
N TYR A 46 13.96 46.00 13.47
CA TYR A 46 13.70 47.16 14.40
C TYR A 46 14.75 47.24 15.49
N PHE A 47 15.03 46.12 16.20
CA PHE A 47 16.05 46.13 17.26
C PHE A 47 17.47 46.38 16.73
N ALA A 48 17.81 45.84 15.56
CA ALA A 48 19.11 46.06 14.94
C ALA A 48 19.33 47.50 14.56
N LEU A 49 18.32 48.20 13.99
CA LEU A 49 18.40 49.60 13.60
C LEU A 49 18.46 50.50 14.84
N ILE A 50 17.66 50.22 15.88
CA ILE A 50 17.72 50.95 17.15
C ILE A 50 19.10 50.79 17.79
N SER A 51 19.63 49.59 17.89
CA SER A 51 20.98 49.35 18.43
C SER A 51 22.04 50.12 17.68
N ALA A 52 21.95 50.16 16.36
CA ALA A 52 22.88 50.93 15.53
C ALA A 52 22.80 52.46 15.75
N ALA A 53 21.60 52.98 16.03
CA ALA A 53 21.40 54.38 16.40
C ALA A 53 21.97 54.70 17.81
N ASP A 54 21.71 53.83 18.77
CA ASP A 54 22.25 53.95 20.13
C ASP A 54 23.80 53.86 20.12
N ASP A 55 24.38 52.97 19.37
CA ASP A 55 25.84 52.85 19.22
C ASP A 55 26.50 54.07 18.58
N ALA A 56 25.85 54.65 17.57
CA ALA A 56 26.30 55.92 16.98
C ALA A 56 26.26 57.07 17.99
N ALA A 57 25.17 57.20 18.74
CA ALA A 57 25.07 58.22 19.80
C ALA A 57 26.11 58.02 20.90
N ALA A 58 26.34 56.76 21.32
CA ALA A 58 27.34 56.43 22.34
C ALA A 58 28.78 56.71 21.87
N SER A 59 29.05 56.48 20.57
CA SER A 59 30.36 56.88 19.99
C SER A 59 30.56 58.37 20.01
N ARG A 60 29.58 59.12 19.54
CA ARG A 60 29.64 60.59 19.54
C ARG A 60 29.75 61.16 20.99
N LEU A 61 29.03 60.59 21.92
CA LEU A 61 29.13 60.96 23.35
C LEU A 61 30.54 60.78 23.89
N ARG A 62 31.21 59.66 23.58
CA ARG A 62 32.59 59.35 24.00
C ARG A 62 33.61 60.32 23.39
N ASP A 63 33.44 60.67 22.11
CA ASP A 63 34.31 61.58 21.43
C ASP A 63 34.24 62.99 22.05
N ILE A 64 33.03 63.52 22.27
CA ILE A 64 32.79 64.79 22.97
C ILE A 64 33.37 64.75 24.39
N ALA A 65 33.11 63.65 25.14
CA ALA A 65 33.63 63.51 26.50
C ALA A 65 35.14 63.56 26.56
N LYS A 66 35.82 62.92 25.64
CA LYS A 66 37.30 62.90 25.54
C LYS A 66 37.84 64.33 25.24
N THR A 67 37.22 65.08 24.32
CA THR A 67 37.61 66.46 24.02
C THR A 67 37.49 67.38 25.21
N LEU A 68 36.30 67.34 25.91
CA LEU A 68 36.08 68.14 27.12
C LEU A 68 36.99 67.83 28.30
N GLN A 69 37.53 66.60 28.42
CA GLN A 69 38.50 66.22 29.44
C GLN A 69 39.95 66.61 29.09
N SER A 70 40.28 66.81 27.82
CA SER A 70 41.67 67.06 27.35
C SER A 70 41.94 68.55 27.16
N GLU A 71 40.96 69.41 27.04
CA GLU A 71 41.13 70.85 26.73
C GLU A 71 40.84 71.73 27.94
N THR A 72 41.66 72.77 28.14
CA THR A 72 41.53 73.72 29.26
C THR A 72 40.46 74.79 29.03
N THR A 73 40.04 74.97 27.81
CA THR A 73 38.91 75.85 27.38
C THR A 73 37.92 75.03 26.58
N PRO A 74 36.59 75.20 26.79
CA PRO A 74 35.60 74.44 26.08
C PRO A 74 35.41 74.96 24.67
N ASP A 75 36.45 74.87 23.83
CA ASP A 75 36.31 75.10 22.40
C ASP A 75 36.02 73.78 21.71
N ILE A 76 34.73 73.52 21.51
CA ILE A 76 34.28 72.27 20.93
C ILE A 76 34.32 72.33 19.42
N ASP A 77 35.06 71.46 18.80
CA ASP A 77 35.16 71.34 17.36
C ASP A 77 33.78 71.30 16.71
N PRO A 78 33.44 72.17 15.76
CA PRO A 78 32.15 72.19 15.05
C PRO A 78 31.69 70.86 14.48
N PRO A 79 32.58 69.96 13.98
CA PRO A 79 32.21 68.61 13.52
C PRO A 79 31.59 67.70 14.61
N LEU A 80 31.93 67.90 15.90
CA LEU A 80 31.37 67.11 16.99
C LEU A 80 29.91 67.50 17.34
N LEU A 81 29.52 68.74 17.00
CA LEU A 81 28.14 69.23 17.11
C LEU A 81 27.33 69.02 15.84
N ALA A 82 27.96 68.53 14.73
CA ALA A 82 27.25 68.27 13.49
C ALA A 82 26.22 67.16 13.66
N THR A 83 25.03 67.44 13.14
CA THR A 83 23.94 66.48 13.03
C THR A 83 24.04 65.70 11.70
N ASP A 84 23.67 64.43 11.70
CA ASP A 84 23.58 63.59 10.52
C ASP A 84 22.24 62.85 10.53
N GLN A 85 22.05 61.88 9.62
CA GLN A 85 20.83 61.09 9.55
C GLN A 85 20.53 60.30 10.85
N ARG A 86 21.56 59.98 11.64
CA ARG A 86 21.42 59.19 12.90
C ARG A 86 21.41 60.07 14.15
N ILE A 87 22.20 61.11 14.16
CA ILE A 87 22.31 62.04 15.27
C ILE A 87 21.57 63.34 14.90
N VAL A 88 20.42 63.58 15.58
CA VAL A 88 19.48 64.66 15.29
C VAL A 88 19.77 65.91 16.14
N ALA A 89 20.32 65.71 17.32
CA ALA A 89 20.64 66.77 18.24
C ALA A 89 21.83 66.44 19.15
N VAL A 90 22.65 67.46 19.43
CA VAL A 90 23.72 67.41 20.42
C VAL A 90 23.57 68.64 21.31
N GLN A 91 23.57 68.41 22.62
CA GLN A 91 23.55 69.49 23.61
C GLN A 91 24.66 69.30 24.63
N ILE A 92 25.38 70.37 24.97
CA ILE A 92 26.32 70.38 26.08
C ILE A 92 25.86 71.47 27.01
N LEU A 93 25.55 71.10 28.24
CA LEU A 93 25.02 71.97 29.30
C LEU A 93 26.03 72.13 30.41
N ASP A 94 25.99 73.25 31.09
CA ASP A 94 26.75 73.48 32.33
C ASP A 94 26.06 72.77 33.53
N GLY A 95 26.70 72.82 34.71
CA GLY A 95 26.16 72.26 35.91
C GLY A 95 24.85 72.94 36.40
N ALA A 96 24.50 74.12 35.89
CA ALA A 96 23.24 74.81 36.15
C ALA A 96 22.15 74.55 35.09
N GLY A 97 22.50 73.78 34.01
CA GLY A 97 21.56 73.45 32.96
C GLY A 97 21.50 74.45 31.78
N HIS A 98 22.39 75.44 31.75
CA HIS A 98 22.47 76.38 30.64
C HIS A 98 23.25 75.74 29.47
N SER A 99 22.82 75.99 28.24
CA SER A 99 23.48 75.48 27.04
C SER A 99 24.81 76.21 26.82
N VAL A 100 25.90 75.42 26.85
CA VAL A 100 27.25 75.89 26.54
C VAL A 100 27.54 75.76 25.03
N ALA A 101 27.12 74.61 24.47
CA ALA A 101 27.19 74.36 23.04
C ALA A 101 26.00 73.48 22.62
N SER A 102 25.48 73.69 21.40
CA SER A 102 24.37 72.95 20.87
C SER A 102 24.45 72.84 19.34
N SER A 103 23.94 71.74 18.80
CA SER A 103 23.74 71.59 17.35
C SER A 103 22.64 72.52 16.81
N SER A 104 21.82 73.10 17.71
CA SER A 104 20.77 74.06 17.36
C SER A 104 21.25 75.51 17.65
N SER A 105 20.95 76.42 16.76
CA SER A 105 21.20 77.86 16.94
C SER A 105 20.19 78.53 17.87
N THR A 106 19.09 77.86 18.19
CA THR A 106 18.05 78.36 19.12
C THR A 106 18.18 77.66 20.50
N PRO A 107 18.03 78.40 21.60
CA PRO A 107 18.01 77.81 22.94
C PRO A 107 16.85 76.81 23.05
N GLU A 108 17.17 75.55 23.26
CA GLU A 108 16.20 74.48 23.49
C GLU A 108 16.34 74.03 24.94
N PRO A 109 15.24 73.60 25.59
CA PRO A 109 15.32 73.04 26.93
C PRO A 109 16.15 71.75 26.92
N PRO A 110 16.72 71.29 28.06
CA PRO A 110 17.43 70.05 28.15
C PRO A 110 16.60 68.88 27.62
N MET A 111 17.18 68.04 26.78
CA MET A 111 16.49 66.86 26.18
C MET A 111 16.09 65.86 27.23
N VAL A 112 16.74 65.82 28.40
CA VAL A 112 16.46 64.91 29.52
C VAL A 112 16.61 65.71 30.80
N ALA A 113 15.86 65.35 31.86
CA ALA A 113 15.96 65.92 33.18
C ALA A 113 17.41 65.77 33.76
N LEU A 114 17.94 66.85 34.32
CA LEU A 114 19.37 66.94 34.70
C LEU A 114 19.75 65.93 35.80
N ASP A 115 18.80 65.55 36.64
CA ASP A 115 18.93 64.59 37.72
C ASP A 115 18.96 63.11 37.21
N ALA A 116 18.51 62.93 36.00
CA ALA A 116 18.50 61.59 35.39
C ALA A 116 19.89 61.09 34.94
N LEU A 117 20.91 61.96 34.94
CA LEU A 117 22.23 61.67 34.42
C LEU A 117 23.29 61.62 35.53
N GLY A 118 24.02 60.52 35.56
CA GLY A 118 25.18 60.30 36.43
C GLY A 118 26.53 60.43 35.70
N SER A 119 27.61 60.14 36.39
CA SER A 119 28.97 60.08 35.83
C SER A 119 29.16 58.88 34.86
N THR A 120 28.29 57.87 34.94
CA THR A 120 28.27 56.76 33.98
C THR A 120 27.39 57.09 32.79
N PRO A 121 27.84 56.77 31.52
CA PRO A 121 27.05 57.03 30.35
C PRO A 121 25.74 56.21 30.39
N ARG A 122 24.61 56.89 30.17
CA ARG A 122 23.30 56.28 29.93
C ARG A 122 22.98 56.35 28.47
N ILE A 123 22.70 55.21 27.85
CA ILE A 123 22.48 55.09 26.41
C ILE A 123 21.00 54.80 26.15
N GLY A 124 20.40 55.45 25.19
CA GLY A 124 19.09 55.14 24.66
C GLY A 124 17.91 55.46 25.62
N ILE A 125 17.99 56.55 26.34
CA ILE A 125 16.88 57.05 27.19
C ILE A 125 15.72 57.47 26.26
N THR A 126 14.55 56.86 26.45
CA THR A 126 13.33 57.16 25.67
C THR A 126 12.49 58.24 26.32
N GLY A 127 11.65 58.92 25.56
CA GLY A 127 10.67 59.88 26.07
C GLY A 127 11.12 61.36 25.98
N ALA A 128 12.27 61.66 25.33
CA ALA A 128 12.64 62.99 25.01
C ALA A 128 12.08 63.39 23.61
N ALA A 129 11.56 64.61 23.50
CA ALA A 129 11.10 65.14 22.22
C ALA A 129 11.93 66.37 21.89
N VAL A 130 12.56 66.36 20.72
CA VAL A 130 13.29 67.50 20.15
C VAL A 130 12.57 67.95 18.88
N ARG A 131 12.12 69.20 18.84
CA ARG A 131 11.37 69.72 17.70
C ARG A 131 10.19 68.85 17.24
N MET A 132 9.42 68.36 18.24
CA MET A 132 8.27 67.45 18.01
C MET A 132 8.62 66.10 17.41
N ARG A 133 9.89 65.65 17.40
CA ARG A 133 10.35 64.35 17.01
C ARG A 133 10.73 63.50 18.23
N GLU A 134 10.32 62.23 18.24
CA GLU A 134 10.78 61.32 19.25
C GLU A 134 12.26 61.02 19.04
N VAL A 135 13.07 61.22 20.04
CA VAL A 135 14.51 60.97 20.01
C VAL A 135 14.91 60.06 21.16
N ARG A 136 15.89 59.22 20.90
CA ARG A 136 16.57 58.43 21.91
C ARG A 136 17.80 59.21 22.37
N VAL A 137 17.86 59.57 23.64
CA VAL A 137 18.95 60.37 24.15
C VAL A 137 19.98 59.55 24.87
N SER A 138 21.23 59.72 24.52
CA SER A 138 22.38 59.15 25.27
C SER A 138 23.09 60.33 25.94
N GLY A 139 23.38 60.23 27.24
CA GLY A 139 23.96 61.32 27.99
C GLY A 139 24.85 60.89 29.15
N GLN A 140 25.75 61.78 29.52
CA GLN A 140 26.68 61.60 30.66
C GLN A 140 27.00 62.93 31.31
N ALA A 141 27.11 62.93 32.64
CA ALA A 141 27.68 64.05 33.38
C ALA A 141 29.20 63.86 33.51
N LEU A 142 29.95 64.89 33.19
CA LEU A 142 31.40 64.92 33.21
C LEU A 142 31.89 65.98 34.20
N ASP A 143 32.76 65.62 35.13
CA ASP A 143 33.48 66.58 35.97
C ASP A 143 34.83 66.90 35.29
N THR A 144 35.02 68.13 34.86
CA THR A 144 36.25 68.61 34.22
C THR A 144 36.93 69.67 35.09
N PRO A 145 38.21 70.00 34.82
CA PRO A 145 38.89 71.06 35.58
C PRO A 145 38.22 72.41 35.50
N THR A 146 37.40 72.65 34.47
CA THR A 146 36.68 73.93 34.27
C THR A 146 35.25 73.95 34.80
N GLY A 147 34.77 72.78 35.28
CA GLY A 147 33.39 72.66 35.85
C GLY A 147 32.74 71.35 35.47
N ARG A 148 31.48 71.23 35.90
CA ARG A 148 30.62 70.08 35.59
C ARG A 148 29.85 70.38 34.30
N TYR A 149 29.94 69.43 33.35
CA TYR A 149 29.21 69.49 32.07
C TYR A 149 28.33 68.25 31.90
N LEU A 150 27.20 68.46 31.25
CA LEU A 150 26.30 67.37 30.85
C LEU A 150 26.30 67.34 29.32
N VAL A 151 26.69 66.20 28.77
CA VAL A 151 26.68 65.96 27.31
C VAL A 151 25.47 65.10 27.00
N LEU A 152 24.67 65.54 26.05
CA LEU A 152 23.47 64.87 25.53
C LEU A 152 23.56 64.72 24.04
N VAL A 153 23.33 63.49 23.53
CA VAL A 153 23.29 63.18 22.11
C VAL A 153 21.97 62.49 21.81
N GLY A 154 21.16 63.12 20.97
CA GLY A 154 19.87 62.61 20.51
C GLY A 154 19.99 61.88 19.19
N ALA A 155 19.61 60.60 19.18
CA ALA A 155 19.47 59.77 17.96
C ALA A 155 18.00 59.76 17.50
N GLY A 156 17.79 59.98 16.19
CA GLY A 156 16.45 59.97 15.59
C GLY A 156 15.93 58.56 15.34
N THR A 157 14.64 58.32 15.59
CA THR A 157 13.98 57.05 15.33
C THR A 157 13.11 57.06 14.05
N GLU A 158 12.93 58.21 13.41
CA GLU A 158 12.08 58.37 12.19
C GLU A 158 12.53 57.47 11.02
N ASP A 159 13.86 57.39 10.78
CA ASP A 159 14.43 56.60 9.70
C ASP A 159 14.26 55.09 9.99
N VAL A 160 14.25 54.67 11.28
CA VAL A 160 13.99 53.31 11.72
C VAL A 160 12.56 52.92 11.38
N GLU A 161 11.59 53.77 11.78
CA GLU A 161 10.17 53.52 11.53
C GLU A 161 9.84 53.48 10.01
N THR A 162 10.36 54.42 9.25
CA THR A 162 10.14 54.48 7.80
C THR A 162 10.74 53.27 7.07
N THR A 163 11.93 52.81 7.48
CA THR A 163 12.56 51.60 6.95
C THR A 163 11.78 50.36 7.27
N VAL A 164 11.40 50.15 8.53
CA VAL A 164 10.59 49.01 8.99
C VAL A 164 9.24 48.99 8.27
N PHE A 165 8.59 50.15 8.13
CA PHE A 165 7.33 50.28 7.42
C PHE A 165 7.44 49.97 5.93
N ALA A 166 8.50 50.43 5.25
CA ALA A 166 8.75 50.10 3.85
C ALA A 166 8.95 48.60 3.63
N VAL A 167 9.71 47.94 4.52
CA VAL A 167 9.90 46.47 4.48
C VAL A 167 8.57 45.73 4.75
N ALA A 168 7.78 46.23 5.71
CA ALA A 168 6.47 45.63 6.02
C ALA A 168 5.50 45.69 4.85
N ILE A 169 5.45 46.85 4.12
CA ILE A 169 4.67 46.99 2.89
C ILE A 169 5.16 46.03 1.81
N GLY A 170 6.48 45.91 1.62
CA GLY A 170 7.06 44.99 0.63
C GLY A 170 6.68 43.54 0.90
N LEU A 171 6.76 43.13 2.16
CA LEU A 171 6.32 41.77 2.58
C LEU A 171 4.81 41.59 2.38
N ALA A 172 3.99 42.56 2.78
CA ALA A 172 2.55 42.51 2.60
C ALA A 172 2.12 42.45 1.13
N ALA A 173 2.84 43.10 0.23
CA ALA A 173 2.60 43.05 -1.21
C ALA A 173 3.06 41.70 -1.85
N ALA A 174 4.16 41.14 -1.39
CA ALA A 174 4.69 39.89 -1.92
C ALA A 174 3.89 38.63 -1.40
N ALA A 175 3.38 38.67 -0.17
CA ALA A 175 2.71 37.54 0.46
C ALA A 175 1.53 36.97 -0.38
N PRO A 176 0.57 37.78 -0.89
CA PRO A 176 -0.56 37.22 -1.65
C PRO A 176 -0.12 36.52 -2.93
N LEU A 177 0.95 36.99 -3.59
CA LEU A 177 1.50 36.37 -4.78
C LEU A 177 2.07 34.98 -4.49
N VAL A 178 2.85 34.86 -3.42
CA VAL A 178 3.43 33.57 -2.97
C VAL A 178 2.33 32.59 -2.57
N ILE A 179 1.33 33.05 -1.81
CA ILE A 179 0.19 32.24 -1.37
C ILE A 179 -0.63 31.75 -2.57
N ALA A 180 -0.92 32.64 -3.53
CA ALA A 180 -1.65 32.28 -4.74
C ALA A 180 -0.89 31.24 -5.58
N ALA A 181 0.41 31.47 -5.80
CA ALA A 181 1.27 30.54 -6.56
C ALA A 181 1.31 29.15 -5.90
N ALA A 182 1.51 29.10 -4.59
CA ALA A 182 1.53 27.85 -3.83
C ALA A 182 0.16 27.15 -3.82
N GLY A 183 -0.92 27.89 -3.67
CA GLY A 183 -2.29 27.37 -3.75
C GLY A 183 -2.61 26.75 -5.10
N VAL A 184 -2.26 27.43 -6.18
CA VAL A 184 -2.42 26.95 -7.57
C VAL A 184 -1.56 25.69 -7.80
N ALA A 185 -0.29 25.72 -7.41
CA ALA A 185 0.60 24.57 -7.54
C ALA A 185 0.04 23.33 -6.79
N THR A 186 -0.38 23.51 -5.55
CA THR A 186 -1.00 22.43 -4.75
C THR A 186 -2.28 21.91 -5.42
N TYR A 187 -3.15 22.79 -5.88
CA TYR A 187 -4.38 22.42 -6.58
C TYR A 187 -4.11 21.57 -7.82
N LEU A 188 -3.16 21.99 -8.66
CA LEU A 188 -2.81 21.29 -9.91
C LEU A 188 -2.18 19.92 -9.64
N LEU A 189 -1.29 19.83 -8.65
CA LEU A 189 -0.63 18.57 -8.26
C LEU A 189 -1.67 17.55 -7.73
N VAL A 190 -2.50 17.95 -6.78
CA VAL A 190 -3.53 17.07 -6.20
C VAL A 190 -4.56 16.67 -7.26
N ARG A 191 -4.99 17.60 -8.12
CA ARG A 191 -5.90 17.29 -9.23
C ARG A 191 -5.31 16.28 -10.22
N ARG A 192 -3.99 16.38 -10.50
CA ARG A 192 -3.30 15.45 -11.40
C ARG A 192 -3.25 14.05 -10.80
N SER A 193 -2.91 13.91 -9.50
CA SER A 193 -2.89 12.63 -8.79
C SER A 193 -4.29 11.99 -8.72
N LEU A 194 -5.33 12.78 -8.41
CA LEU A 194 -6.70 12.28 -8.34
C LEU A 194 -7.28 11.85 -9.70
N ARG A 195 -6.78 12.35 -10.83
CA ARG A 195 -7.20 11.89 -12.16
C ARG A 195 -6.86 10.41 -12.39
N SER A 196 -5.70 9.95 -11.94
CA SER A 196 -5.30 8.54 -12.05
C SER A 196 -6.26 7.64 -11.25
N VAL A 197 -6.61 8.06 -10.03
CA VAL A 197 -7.58 7.33 -9.19
C VAL A 197 -8.97 7.28 -9.83
N GLU A 198 -9.45 8.38 -10.41
CA GLU A 198 -10.74 8.42 -11.10
C GLU A 198 -10.76 7.54 -12.35
N ALA A 199 -9.66 7.49 -13.10
CA ALA A 199 -9.51 6.58 -14.24
C ALA A 199 -9.59 5.10 -13.80
N ILE A 200 -8.92 4.75 -12.68
CA ILE A 200 -9.00 3.43 -12.08
C ILE A 200 -10.45 3.12 -11.66
N ARG A 201 -11.09 4.03 -10.92
CA ARG A 201 -12.45 3.87 -10.43
C ARG A 201 -13.46 3.66 -11.57
N SER A 202 -13.37 4.49 -12.61
CA SER A 202 -14.25 4.40 -13.79
C SER A 202 -14.06 3.05 -14.47
N ARG A 203 -12.80 2.63 -14.70
CA ARG A 203 -12.52 1.36 -15.37
C ARG A 203 -13.03 0.16 -14.57
N VAL A 204 -12.81 0.16 -13.26
CA VAL A 204 -13.33 -0.91 -12.37
C VAL A 204 -14.87 -0.96 -12.39
N ALA A 205 -15.53 0.20 -12.47
CA ALA A 205 -17.01 0.24 -12.56
C ALA A 205 -17.53 -0.31 -13.90
N ASP A 206 -16.75 -0.21 -14.97
CA ASP A 206 -17.11 -0.70 -16.31
C ASP A 206 -16.81 -2.20 -16.48
N ILE A 207 -15.87 -2.77 -15.68
CA ILE A 207 -15.55 -4.20 -15.71
C ILE A 207 -16.76 -4.99 -15.20
N SER A 208 -17.29 -5.84 -16.08
CA SER A 208 -18.35 -6.78 -15.74
C SER A 208 -17.83 -8.20 -15.63
N ALA A 209 -18.61 -9.09 -15.02
CA ALA A 209 -18.29 -10.51 -14.93
C ALA A 209 -18.17 -11.19 -16.32
N SER A 210 -18.68 -10.56 -17.37
CA SER A 210 -18.56 -11.06 -18.74
C SER A 210 -17.29 -10.61 -19.47
N ASP A 211 -16.61 -9.57 -18.97
CA ASP A 211 -15.43 -8.98 -19.62
C ASP A 211 -14.32 -8.68 -18.62
N LEU A 212 -13.72 -9.75 -18.11
CA LEU A 212 -12.58 -9.69 -17.18
C LEU A 212 -11.22 -9.54 -17.90
N ALA A 213 -11.21 -9.54 -19.24
CA ALA A 213 -9.97 -9.35 -20.01
C ALA A 213 -9.48 -7.90 -19.97
N GLU A 214 -10.37 -6.95 -19.67
CA GLU A 214 -10.01 -5.56 -19.49
C GLU A 214 -9.10 -5.34 -18.28
N ARG A 215 -8.16 -4.40 -18.39
CA ARG A 215 -7.22 -4.06 -17.32
C ARG A 215 -7.37 -2.61 -16.89
N VAL A 216 -7.08 -2.39 -15.63
CA VAL A 216 -6.99 -1.06 -15.03
C VAL A 216 -5.74 -0.36 -15.57
N PRO A 217 -5.81 0.92 -15.99
CA PRO A 217 -4.66 1.66 -16.48
C PRO A 217 -3.61 1.85 -15.40
N GLU A 218 -2.37 1.50 -15.70
CA GLU A 218 -1.23 1.69 -14.80
C GLU A 218 -0.62 3.08 -15.05
N PRO A 219 -0.50 3.93 -14.01
CA PRO A 219 0.18 5.21 -14.12
C PRO A 219 1.66 5.03 -14.48
N PRO A 220 2.28 6.00 -15.20
CA PRO A 220 3.69 5.90 -15.56
C PRO A 220 4.64 6.09 -14.37
N GLN A 221 4.16 6.65 -13.28
CA GLN A 221 4.91 6.85 -12.04
C GLN A 221 4.71 5.66 -11.11
N ARG A 222 5.82 5.11 -10.59
CA ARG A 222 5.80 3.96 -9.67
C ARG A 222 5.58 4.42 -8.23
N ASP A 223 4.40 4.93 -7.98
CA ASP A 223 3.91 5.37 -6.68
C ASP A 223 2.89 4.36 -6.09
N GLU A 224 2.22 4.73 -5.02
CA GLU A 224 1.20 3.93 -4.35
C GLU A 224 0.02 3.63 -5.29
N ILE A 225 -0.29 4.53 -6.21
CA ILE A 225 -1.38 4.35 -7.20
C ILE A 225 -0.99 3.29 -8.25
N PHE A 226 0.27 3.29 -8.68
CA PHE A 226 0.81 2.23 -9.55
C PHE A 226 0.72 0.86 -8.86
N THR A 227 1.13 0.77 -7.60
CA THR A 227 1.08 -0.48 -6.82
C THR A 227 -0.36 -0.98 -6.68
N LEU A 228 -1.32 -0.07 -6.43
CA LEU A 228 -2.75 -0.40 -6.39
C LEU A 228 -3.24 -0.95 -7.73
N ALA A 229 -2.93 -0.27 -8.85
CA ALA A 229 -3.34 -0.69 -10.19
C ALA A 229 -2.78 -2.08 -10.55
N THR A 230 -1.50 -2.32 -10.26
CA THR A 230 -0.84 -3.62 -10.49
C THR A 230 -1.48 -4.73 -9.65
N THR A 231 -1.75 -4.48 -8.37
CA THR A 231 -2.42 -5.45 -7.49
C THR A 231 -3.84 -5.78 -8.00
N MET A 232 -4.58 -4.77 -8.45
CA MET A 232 -5.91 -4.96 -9.05
C MET A 232 -5.82 -5.78 -10.34
N ASN A 233 -4.85 -5.51 -11.22
CA ASN A 233 -4.65 -6.28 -12.44
C ASN A 233 -4.28 -7.74 -12.15
N GLN A 234 -3.48 -8.01 -11.11
CA GLN A 234 -3.20 -9.37 -10.64
C GLN A 234 -4.46 -10.08 -10.14
N MET A 235 -5.31 -9.38 -9.38
CA MET A 235 -6.58 -9.93 -8.92
C MET A 235 -7.52 -10.23 -10.09
N LEU A 236 -7.64 -9.33 -11.07
CA LEU A 236 -8.42 -9.54 -12.29
C LEU A 236 -7.92 -10.75 -13.08
N SER A 237 -6.60 -10.91 -13.21
CA SER A 237 -6.01 -12.07 -13.89
C SER A 237 -6.34 -13.40 -13.18
N ARG A 238 -6.31 -13.43 -11.84
CA ARG A 238 -6.72 -14.60 -11.06
C ARG A 238 -8.21 -14.92 -11.24
N LEU A 239 -9.05 -13.89 -11.24
CA LEU A 239 -10.49 -14.05 -11.43
C LEU A 239 -10.83 -14.54 -12.85
N GLU A 240 -10.17 -13.98 -13.87
CA GLU A 240 -10.31 -14.41 -15.25
C GLU A 240 -9.91 -15.89 -15.43
N SER A 241 -8.74 -16.29 -14.87
CA SER A 241 -8.29 -17.68 -14.95
C SER A 241 -9.22 -18.65 -14.22
N SER A 242 -9.72 -18.26 -13.03
CA SER A 242 -10.70 -19.05 -12.29
C SER A 242 -12.01 -19.20 -13.05
N GLN A 243 -12.53 -18.12 -13.65
CA GLN A 243 -13.77 -18.17 -14.43
C GLN A 243 -13.58 -19.02 -15.72
N ALA A 244 -12.43 -18.91 -16.38
CA ALA A 244 -12.13 -19.74 -17.55
C ALA A 244 -12.05 -21.22 -17.19
N ALA A 245 -11.47 -21.56 -16.01
CA ALA A 245 -11.43 -22.93 -15.49
C ALA A 245 -12.86 -23.43 -15.20
N GLN A 246 -13.70 -22.62 -14.55
CA GLN A 246 -15.09 -22.97 -14.25
C GLN A 246 -15.92 -23.20 -15.53
N ARG A 247 -15.78 -22.33 -16.53
CA ARG A 247 -16.49 -22.50 -17.83
C ARG A 247 -16.06 -23.79 -18.52
N ARG A 248 -14.76 -24.11 -18.54
CA ARG A 248 -14.24 -25.37 -19.10
C ARG A 248 -14.81 -26.56 -18.34
N PHE A 249 -14.78 -26.54 -17.01
CA PHE A 249 -15.33 -27.61 -16.18
C PHE A 249 -16.82 -27.89 -16.48
N ILE A 250 -17.65 -26.85 -16.62
CA ILE A 250 -19.09 -27.01 -16.96
C ILE A 250 -19.25 -27.58 -18.37
N ALA A 251 -18.44 -27.12 -19.34
CA ALA A 251 -18.51 -27.61 -20.71
C ALA A 251 -18.13 -29.10 -20.79
N ASP A 252 -16.99 -29.46 -20.16
CA ASP A 252 -16.48 -30.84 -20.16
C ASP A 252 -17.44 -31.79 -19.41
N ALA A 253 -17.97 -31.38 -18.27
CA ALA A 253 -18.99 -32.13 -17.53
C ALA A 253 -20.26 -32.36 -18.39
N SER A 254 -20.70 -31.35 -19.14
CA SER A 254 -21.85 -31.46 -20.04
C SER A 254 -21.60 -32.44 -21.17
N HIS A 255 -20.39 -32.46 -21.71
CA HIS A 255 -20.00 -33.42 -22.75
C HIS A 255 -19.95 -34.84 -22.23
N GLU A 256 -19.32 -35.08 -21.07
CA GLU A 256 -19.18 -36.40 -20.47
C GLU A 256 -20.51 -36.98 -19.95
N LEU A 257 -21.48 -36.14 -19.57
CA LEU A 257 -22.85 -36.57 -19.23
C LEU A 257 -23.71 -36.86 -20.45
N ARG A 258 -23.53 -36.13 -21.56
CA ARG A 258 -24.36 -36.31 -22.77
C ARG A 258 -24.16 -37.70 -23.43
N SER A 259 -22.92 -38.19 -23.47
CA SER A 259 -22.63 -39.47 -24.11
C SER A 259 -23.40 -40.65 -23.48
N PRO A 260 -23.24 -40.96 -22.19
CA PRO A 260 -23.97 -42.06 -21.54
C PRO A 260 -25.50 -41.86 -21.58
N LEU A 261 -25.96 -40.63 -21.42
CA LEU A 261 -27.39 -40.31 -21.51
C LEU A 261 -27.94 -40.63 -22.92
N SER A 262 -27.22 -40.28 -23.97
CA SER A 262 -27.61 -40.63 -25.35
C SER A 262 -27.68 -42.12 -25.57
N THR A 263 -26.71 -42.89 -25.02
CA THR A 263 -26.72 -44.37 -25.08
C THR A 263 -27.94 -44.96 -24.39
N VAL A 264 -28.27 -44.46 -23.19
CA VAL A 264 -29.46 -44.89 -22.43
C VAL A 264 -30.75 -44.56 -23.21
N ILE A 265 -30.87 -43.36 -23.76
CA ILE A 265 -32.02 -42.95 -24.56
C ILE A 265 -32.19 -43.83 -25.80
N SER A 266 -31.10 -44.03 -26.55
CA SER A 266 -31.13 -44.86 -27.75
C SER A 266 -31.49 -46.32 -27.47
N ALA A 267 -30.95 -46.89 -26.34
CA ALA A 267 -31.29 -48.25 -25.93
C ALA A 267 -32.78 -48.35 -25.56
N LEU A 268 -33.34 -47.35 -24.87
CA LEU A 268 -34.75 -47.30 -24.54
C LEU A 268 -35.65 -47.10 -25.76
N GLU A 269 -35.26 -46.26 -26.73
CA GLU A 269 -35.97 -46.06 -27.98
C GLU A 269 -36.03 -47.35 -28.80
N VAL A 270 -34.92 -48.09 -28.90
CA VAL A 270 -34.86 -49.41 -29.55
C VAL A 270 -35.79 -50.40 -28.83
N GLY A 271 -35.75 -50.47 -27.50
CA GLY A 271 -36.64 -51.31 -26.72
C GLY A 271 -38.13 -50.98 -26.86
N VAL A 272 -38.47 -49.72 -27.01
CA VAL A 272 -39.86 -49.29 -27.30
C VAL A 272 -40.29 -49.68 -28.70
N ALA A 273 -39.40 -49.51 -29.67
CA ALA A 273 -39.70 -49.86 -31.07
C ALA A 273 -39.73 -51.38 -31.31
N HIS A 274 -38.93 -52.12 -30.57
CA HIS A 274 -38.75 -53.57 -30.65
C HIS A 274 -38.84 -54.20 -29.26
N PRO A 275 -40.06 -54.39 -28.70
CA PRO A 275 -40.25 -54.92 -27.35
C PRO A 275 -39.62 -56.32 -27.13
N GLU A 276 -39.42 -57.06 -28.20
CA GLU A 276 -38.75 -58.37 -28.23
C GLU A 276 -37.21 -58.30 -27.92
N LEU A 277 -36.63 -57.11 -28.01
CA LEU A 277 -35.21 -56.83 -27.66
C LEU A 277 -35.05 -56.26 -26.25
N LEU A 278 -36.13 -56.00 -25.54
CA LEU A 278 -36.13 -55.65 -24.12
C LEU A 278 -35.95 -56.93 -23.28
N ASP A 279 -34.77 -57.51 -23.35
CA ASP A 279 -34.40 -58.66 -22.55
C ASP A 279 -33.51 -58.25 -21.37
N ASP A 280 -33.25 -59.20 -20.46
CA ASP A 280 -32.36 -58.96 -19.32
C ASP A 280 -30.97 -58.48 -19.74
N SER A 281 -30.49 -58.84 -20.94
CA SER A 281 -29.18 -58.46 -21.47
C SER A 281 -29.08 -56.95 -21.76
N LEU A 282 -30.11 -56.36 -22.35
CA LEU A 282 -30.12 -54.91 -22.59
C LEU A 282 -30.15 -54.14 -21.28
N ALA A 283 -30.91 -54.61 -20.30
CA ALA A 283 -31.01 -53.97 -18.99
C ALA A 283 -29.70 -54.10 -18.20
N VAL A 284 -29.08 -55.29 -18.20
CA VAL A 284 -27.90 -55.60 -17.39
C VAL A 284 -26.60 -55.16 -18.08
N ASP A 285 -26.48 -55.33 -19.40
CA ASP A 285 -25.23 -55.12 -20.10
C ASP A 285 -25.10 -53.68 -20.64
N THR A 286 -26.22 -52.93 -20.75
CA THR A 286 -26.19 -51.56 -21.31
C THR A 286 -26.75 -50.52 -20.38
N LEU A 287 -28.03 -50.63 -19.95
CA LEU A 287 -28.70 -49.56 -19.22
C LEU A 287 -28.13 -49.39 -17.82
N LEU A 288 -27.94 -50.46 -17.08
CA LEU A 288 -27.45 -50.42 -15.68
C LEU A 288 -25.99 -49.94 -15.60
N PRO A 289 -25.04 -50.41 -16.45
CA PRO A 289 -23.68 -49.88 -16.46
C PRO A 289 -23.63 -48.41 -16.78
N GLU A 290 -24.38 -47.88 -17.77
CA GLU A 290 -24.37 -46.46 -18.14
C GLU A 290 -25.05 -45.61 -17.06
N ALA A 291 -26.13 -46.09 -16.42
CA ALA A 291 -26.73 -45.40 -15.28
C ALA A 291 -25.76 -45.27 -14.09
N ARG A 292 -25.04 -46.35 -13.77
CA ARG A 292 -24.00 -46.35 -12.69
C ARG A 292 -22.84 -45.43 -13.05
N ARG A 293 -22.43 -45.40 -14.31
CA ARG A 293 -21.39 -44.51 -14.80
C ARG A 293 -21.78 -43.05 -14.62
N MET A 294 -23.05 -42.69 -14.97
CA MET A 294 -23.57 -41.34 -14.75
C MET A 294 -23.62 -41.00 -13.26
N GLN A 295 -24.06 -41.91 -12.39
CA GLN A 295 -24.07 -41.67 -10.95
C GLN A 295 -22.67 -41.38 -10.42
N THR A 296 -21.68 -42.21 -10.76
CA THR A 296 -20.27 -41.99 -10.35
C THR A 296 -19.75 -40.66 -10.84
N LEU A 297 -20.04 -40.31 -12.12
CA LEU A 297 -19.62 -39.02 -12.67
C LEU A 297 -20.22 -37.84 -11.91
N VAL A 298 -21.50 -37.88 -11.54
CA VAL A 298 -22.15 -36.83 -10.73
C VAL A 298 -21.53 -36.73 -9.35
N GLU A 299 -21.26 -37.89 -8.69
CA GLU A 299 -20.60 -37.91 -7.39
C GLU A 299 -19.17 -37.36 -7.45
N ASP A 300 -18.43 -37.63 -8.54
CA ASP A 300 -17.10 -37.09 -8.82
C ASP A 300 -17.12 -35.57 -9.00
N LEU A 301 -18.08 -35.07 -9.78
CA LEU A 301 -18.26 -33.62 -10.02
C LEU A 301 -18.64 -32.88 -8.74
N LEU A 302 -19.54 -33.45 -7.93
CA LEU A 302 -19.94 -32.84 -6.65
C LEU A 302 -18.77 -32.79 -5.64
N LEU A 303 -17.92 -33.84 -5.62
CA LEU A 303 -16.74 -33.85 -4.78
C LEU A 303 -15.77 -32.74 -5.20
N LEU A 304 -15.45 -32.65 -6.47
CA LEU A 304 -14.55 -31.61 -7.00
C LEU A 304 -15.08 -30.20 -6.82
N ALA A 305 -16.39 -30.00 -6.98
CA ALA A 305 -17.02 -28.69 -6.73
C ALA A 305 -16.92 -28.28 -5.26
N ARG A 306 -17.12 -29.22 -4.32
CA ARG A 306 -16.95 -28.97 -2.88
C ARG A 306 -15.49 -28.68 -2.51
N ALA A 307 -14.53 -29.38 -3.15
CA ALA A 307 -13.11 -29.14 -2.94
C ALA A 307 -12.72 -27.68 -3.32
N ASP A 308 -13.27 -27.16 -4.42
CA ASP A 308 -13.02 -25.77 -4.89
C ASP A 308 -13.60 -24.70 -3.97
N GLU A 309 -14.77 -24.93 -3.38
CA GLU A 309 -15.46 -23.89 -2.60
C GLU A 309 -14.91 -23.72 -1.19
N ARG A 310 -14.61 -24.81 -0.48
CA ARG A 310 -14.32 -24.78 0.97
C ARG A 310 -13.21 -25.75 1.40
N GLY A 311 -12.59 -26.46 0.48
CA GLY A 311 -11.79 -27.65 0.76
C GLY A 311 -12.68 -28.85 1.13
N LEU A 312 -12.12 -30.04 1.09
CA LEU A 312 -12.84 -31.25 1.48
C LEU A 312 -12.94 -31.34 3.02
N ALA A 313 -14.15 -31.40 3.54
CA ALA A 313 -14.41 -31.67 4.94
C ALA A 313 -14.18 -33.18 5.22
N LEU A 314 -12.98 -33.53 5.65
CA LEU A 314 -12.58 -34.89 5.95
C LEU A 314 -12.97 -35.28 7.39
N ARG A 315 -13.33 -36.51 7.58
CA ARG A 315 -13.47 -37.13 8.92
C ARG A 315 -12.12 -37.68 9.36
N HIS A 316 -11.50 -37.04 10.32
CA HIS A 316 -10.23 -37.51 10.87
C HIS A 316 -10.48 -38.62 11.86
N ALA A 317 -10.18 -39.85 11.47
CA ALA A 317 -10.25 -41.07 12.33
C ALA A 317 -9.00 -41.91 12.10
N ASP A 318 -8.64 -42.70 13.12
CA ASP A 318 -7.59 -43.68 12.97
C ASP A 318 -7.98 -44.68 11.87
N THR A 319 -7.13 -44.80 10.87
CA THR A 319 -7.38 -45.60 9.66
C THR A 319 -6.16 -46.46 9.35
N ASP A 320 -6.38 -47.75 9.26
CA ASP A 320 -5.37 -48.72 8.83
C ASP A 320 -5.41 -48.80 7.29
N ILE A 321 -4.43 -48.17 6.62
CA ILE A 321 -4.42 -48.06 5.15
C ILE A 321 -4.13 -49.40 4.46
N ASP A 322 -3.38 -50.30 5.10
CA ASP A 322 -3.11 -51.64 4.65
C ASP A 322 -4.40 -52.47 4.55
N ASP A 323 -5.34 -52.36 5.51
CA ASP A 323 -6.66 -53.03 5.48
C ASP A 323 -7.53 -52.49 4.30
N LEU A 324 -7.49 -51.19 4.04
CA LEU A 324 -8.18 -50.60 2.90
C LEU A 324 -7.60 -51.14 1.58
N VAL A 325 -6.27 -51.24 1.47
CA VAL A 325 -5.61 -51.82 0.29
C VAL A 325 -5.98 -53.30 0.11
N VAL A 326 -5.98 -54.12 1.17
CA VAL A 326 -6.42 -55.52 1.08
C VAL A 326 -7.82 -55.61 0.51
N THR A 327 -8.72 -54.74 0.95
CA THR A 327 -10.12 -54.74 0.51
C THR A 327 -10.21 -54.43 -1.02
N GLU A 328 -9.56 -53.35 -1.47
CA GLU A 328 -9.64 -52.92 -2.87
C GLU A 328 -8.83 -53.86 -3.80
N VAL A 329 -7.69 -54.38 -3.39
CA VAL A 329 -6.95 -55.40 -4.13
C VAL A 329 -7.75 -56.69 -4.29
N THR A 330 -8.47 -57.12 -3.21
CA THR A 330 -9.33 -58.31 -3.29
C THR A 330 -10.50 -58.11 -4.26
N ARG A 331 -11.06 -56.89 -4.34
CA ARG A 331 -12.06 -56.48 -5.35
C ARG A 331 -11.45 -56.61 -6.74
N LEU A 332 -10.30 -55.97 -6.98
CA LEU A 332 -9.66 -55.94 -8.30
C LEU A 332 -9.30 -57.35 -8.83
N ARG A 333 -8.77 -58.24 -7.95
CA ARG A 333 -8.49 -59.66 -8.29
C ARG A 333 -9.71 -60.43 -8.75
N ARG A 334 -10.92 -60.08 -8.27
CA ARG A 334 -12.18 -60.72 -8.71
C ARG A 334 -12.71 -60.19 -10.05
N GLU A 335 -12.39 -58.89 -10.34
CA GLU A 335 -12.92 -58.20 -11.52
C GLU A 335 -12.02 -58.31 -12.72
N THR A 336 -10.72 -58.68 -12.54
CA THR A 336 -9.72 -58.70 -13.62
C THR A 336 -8.95 -60.02 -13.63
N ALA A 337 -8.41 -60.37 -14.81
CA ALA A 337 -7.48 -61.50 -14.99
C ALA A 337 -6.01 -61.10 -14.80
N LEU A 338 -5.72 -59.86 -14.37
CA LEU A 338 -4.37 -59.35 -14.16
C LEU A 338 -3.70 -59.98 -12.92
N ASP A 339 -2.36 -60.12 -13.01
CA ASP A 339 -1.54 -60.49 -11.84
C ASP A 339 -1.41 -59.31 -10.90
N VAL A 340 -2.20 -59.34 -9.82
CA VAL A 340 -2.19 -58.24 -8.83
C VAL A 340 -1.37 -58.66 -7.60
N HIS A 341 -0.20 -58.04 -7.43
CA HIS A 341 0.71 -58.25 -6.32
C HIS A 341 0.60 -57.14 -5.30
N ALA A 342 0.53 -57.49 -3.98
CA ALA A 342 0.46 -56.51 -2.91
C ALA A 342 1.51 -56.85 -1.83
N GLU A 343 2.35 -55.88 -1.50
CA GLU A 343 3.34 -55.92 -0.41
C GLU A 343 3.00 -54.83 0.61
N LEU A 344 2.44 -55.23 1.74
CA LEU A 344 1.83 -54.32 2.70
C LEU A 344 2.54 -54.44 4.05
N ALA A 345 3.05 -53.32 4.55
CA ALA A 345 3.48 -53.15 5.90
C ALA A 345 2.35 -52.54 6.73
N PRO A 346 2.09 -52.98 7.95
CA PRO A 346 1.09 -52.37 8.83
C PRO A 346 1.32 -50.87 8.94
N THR A 347 0.33 -50.08 8.53
CA THR A 347 0.47 -48.61 8.45
C THR A 347 -0.82 -47.95 8.85
N ARG A 348 -0.80 -47.25 9.99
CA ARG A 348 -1.92 -46.46 10.52
C ARG A 348 -1.68 -44.97 10.33
N LEU A 349 -2.71 -44.28 9.94
CA LEU A 349 -2.70 -42.82 9.80
C LEU A 349 -4.04 -42.24 10.29
N VAL A 350 -4.08 -40.92 10.50
CA VAL A 350 -5.31 -40.17 10.81
C VAL A 350 -5.90 -39.62 9.53
N GLY A 351 -7.05 -40.15 9.10
CA GLY A 351 -7.68 -39.73 7.85
C GLY A 351 -9.12 -40.22 7.70
N ASP A 352 -9.72 -39.88 6.56
CA ASP A 352 -11.07 -40.33 6.17
C ASP A 352 -10.97 -41.64 5.39
N ALA A 353 -11.36 -42.75 6.02
CA ALA A 353 -11.30 -44.07 5.42
C ALA A 353 -12.09 -44.17 4.11
N GLY A 354 -13.23 -43.49 3.99
CA GLY A 354 -14.04 -43.50 2.76
C GLY A 354 -13.36 -42.73 1.61
N ALA A 355 -12.78 -41.55 1.93
CA ALA A 355 -12.03 -40.80 0.96
C ALA A 355 -10.74 -41.53 0.50
N LEU A 356 -10.00 -42.16 1.44
CA LEU A 356 -8.81 -42.94 1.12
C LEU A 356 -9.13 -44.21 0.33
N ALA A 357 -10.25 -44.89 0.64
CA ALA A 357 -10.72 -46.04 -0.18
C ALA A 357 -11.03 -45.58 -1.63
N ARG A 358 -11.58 -44.35 -1.80
CA ARG A 358 -11.80 -43.78 -3.14
C ARG A 358 -10.49 -43.49 -3.88
N VAL A 359 -9.46 -42.97 -3.19
CA VAL A 359 -8.10 -42.84 -3.73
C VAL A 359 -7.58 -44.17 -4.26
N LEU A 360 -7.61 -45.20 -3.41
CA LEU A 360 -7.17 -46.55 -3.77
C LEU A 360 -7.91 -47.09 -4.97
N ARG A 361 -9.24 -46.98 -4.98
CA ARG A 361 -10.07 -47.44 -6.10
C ARG A 361 -9.70 -46.75 -7.40
N ASN A 362 -9.59 -45.41 -7.41
CA ASN A 362 -9.22 -44.66 -8.58
C ASN A 362 -7.82 -45.03 -9.12
N LEU A 363 -6.85 -45.24 -8.23
CA LEU A 363 -5.49 -45.64 -8.61
C LEU A 363 -5.48 -47.07 -9.17
N LEU A 364 -6.15 -48.00 -8.51
CA LEU A 364 -6.20 -49.41 -8.93
C LEU A 364 -6.97 -49.58 -10.24
N ASP A 365 -8.11 -48.92 -10.39
CA ASP A 365 -8.89 -48.96 -11.66
C ASP A 365 -8.11 -48.33 -12.81
N ASN A 366 -7.34 -47.28 -12.54
CA ASN A 366 -6.46 -46.68 -13.54
C ASN A 366 -5.33 -47.63 -13.91
N ALA A 367 -4.64 -48.19 -12.95
CA ALA A 367 -3.58 -49.18 -13.17
C ALA A 367 -4.10 -50.41 -13.96
N ALA A 368 -5.26 -50.96 -13.59
CA ALA A 368 -5.86 -52.10 -14.27
C ALA A 368 -6.26 -51.81 -15.72
N ARG A 369 -6.67 -50.59 -16.01
CA ARG A 369 -7.02 -50.15 -17.38
C ARG A 369 -5.82 -50.08 -18.30
N HIS A 370 -4.67 -49.69 -17.75
CA HIS A 370 -3.46 -49.46 -18.55
C HIS A 370 -2.43 -50.60 -18.50
N ALA A 371 -2.51 -51.45 -17.46
CA ALA A 371 -1.65 -52.61 -17.32
C ALA A 371 -1.74 -53.57 -18.53
N THR A 372 -0.62 -54.13 -18.90
CA THR A 372 -0.53 -55.20 -19.88
C THR A 372 -0.82 -56.54 -19.24
N SER A 373 -0.22 -56.80 -18.08
CA SER A 373 -0.36 -58.08 -17.36
C SER A 373 -0.31 -57.98 -15.84
N ARG A 374 0.30 -56.93 -15.29
CA ARG A 374 0.63 -56.87 -13.87
C ARG A 374 0.34 -55.51 -13.22
N VAL A 375 -0.22 -55.56 -12.03
CA VAL A 375 -0.38 -54.41 -11.12
C VAL A 375 0.30 -54.71 -9.77
N GLU A 376 1.14 -53.82 -9.28
CA GLU A 376 1.86 -53.94 -8.03
C GLU A 376 1.41 -52.81 -7.05
N VAL A 377 1.13 -53.17 -5.83
CA VAL A 377 0.74 -52.24 -4.76
C VAL A 377 1.66 -52.40 -3.58
N THR A 378 2.28 -51.32 -3.15
CA THR A 378 3.11 -51.33 -1.95
C THR A 378 2.64 -50.30 -0.94
N VAL A 379 2.64 -50.65 0.33
CA VAL A 379 2.40 -49.72 1.46
C VAL A 379 3.54 -49.87 2.43
N ARG A 380 4.20 -48.77 2.73
CA ARG A 380 5.31 -48.74 3.69
C ARG A 380 5.29 -47.45 4.50
N PRO A 381 5.53 -47.49 5.80
CA PRO A 381 5.84 -46.28 6.56
C PRO A 381 7.27 -45.83 6.27
N GLU A 382 7.48 -44.63 5.80
CA GLU A 382 8.79 -44.06 5.45
C GLU A 382 8.88 -42.61 5.91
N ALA A 383 9.91 -42.28 6.67
CA ALA A 383 10.21 -40.89 7.10
C ALA A 383 9.01 -40.13 7.74
N GLY A 384 8.17 -40.83 8.52
CA GLY A 384 6.99 -40.22 9.16
C GLY A 384 5.77 -40.08 8.26
N GLN A 385 5.81 -40.69 7.08
CA GLN A 385 4.72 -40.73 6.12
C GLN A 385 4.32 -42.17 5.76
N ALA A 386 3.06 -42.37 5.42
CA ALA A 386 2.59 -43.57 4.74
C ALA A 386 2.88 -43.40 3.24
N CYS A 387 3.75 -44.22 2.69
CA CYS A 387 4.05 -44.26 1.28
C CYS A 387 3.26 -45.38 0.62
N LEU A 388 2.25 -45.03 -0.19
CA LEU A 388 1.48 -45.93 -1.02
C LEU A 388 1.94 -45.82 -2.45
N THR A 389 2.35 -46.93 -3.08
CA THR A 389 2.69 -46.94 -4.51
C THR A 389 1.78 -47.92 -5.22
N VAL A 390 1.17 -47.51 -6.32
CA VAL A 390 0.44 -48.34 -7.27
C VAL A 390 1.18 -48.27 -8.61
N ALA A 391 1.67 -49.43 -9.10
CA ALA A 391 2.45 -49.51 -10.30
C ALA A 391 1.83 -50.50 -11.29
N ASP A 392 1.87 -50.18 -12.59
CA ASP A 392 1.41 -51.01 -13.69
C ASP A 392 2.56 -51.23 -14.72
N ASP A 393 2.44 -52.29 -15.51
CA ASP A 393 3.36 -52.62 -16.59
C ASP A 393 2.86 -52.12 -17.98
N GLY A 394 2.13 -51.02 -17.97
CA GLY A 394 1.58 -50.39 -19.18
C GLY A 394 2.59 -49.56 -19.98
N PRO A 395 2.10 -48.71 -20.86
CA PRO A 395 2.97 -47.90 -21.75
C PRO A 395 3.74 -46.78 -21.05
N GLY A 396 3.44 -46.48 -19.78
CA GLY A 396 4.05 -45.39 -19.05
C GLY A 396 3.44 -44.02 -19.40
N ILE A 397 3.88 -42.97 -18.66
CA ILE A 397 3.44 -41.58 -18.86
C ILE A 397 4.68 -40.72 -19.12
N ALA A 398 4.68 -40.01 -20.27
CA ALA A 398 5.77 -39.11 -20.62
C ALA A 398 6.01 -38.05 -19.54
N PRO A 399 7.26 -37.68 -19.22
CA PRO A 399 7.56 -36.70 -18.17
C PRO A 399 6.82 -35.37 -18.33
N ALA A 400 6.58 -34.90 -19.56
CA ALA A 400 5.86 -33.67 -19.87
C ALA A 400 4.37 -33.72 -19.47
N ASP A 401 3.78 -34.93 -19.40
CA ASP A 401 2.35 -35.11 -19.11
C ASP A 401 2.07 -35.49 -17.63
N ARG A 402 3.09 -35.85 -16.86
CA ARG A 402 2.93 -36.33 -15.47
C ARG A 402 2.21 -35.37 -14.53
N GLN A 403 2.34 -34.06 -14.72
CA GLN A 403 1.58 -33.06 -13.97
C GLN A 403 0.18 -32.86 -14.55
N ARG A 404 0.06 -32.88 -15.86
CA ARG A 404 -1.19 -32.62 -16.57
C ARG A 404 -2.26 -33.70 -16.33
N VAL A 405 -1.87 -34.95 -16.12
CA VAL A 405 -2.84 -36.04 -15.89
C VAL A 405 -3.61 -35.92 -14.57
N PHE A 406 -3.19 -35.03 -13.66
CA PHE A 406 -3.96 -34.68 -12.46
C PHE A 406 -4.97 -33.55 -12.71
N GLU A 407 -4.93 -32.90 -13.88
CA GLU A 407 -5.94 -31.91 -14.26
C GLU A 407 -7.26 -32.63 -14.61
N ARG A 408 -8.38 -31.94 -14.39
CA ARG A 408 -9.73 -32.47 -14.63
C ARG A 408 -9.96 -32.73 -16.12
N PHE A 409 -10.59 -33.85 -16.44
CA PHE A 409 -10.94 -34.29 -17.82
C PHE A 409 -9.74 -34.46 -18.76
N VAL A 410 -8.52 -34.48 -18.24
CA VAL A 410 -7.33 -34.74 -19.04
C VAL A 410 -7.22 -36.22 -19.36
N ARG A 411 -7.09 -36.54 -20.66
CA ARG A 411 -6.85 -37.87 -21.19
C ARG A 411 -5.74 -37.80 -22.20
N LEU A 412 -4.77 -38.69 -22.14
CA LEU A 412 -3.69 -38.78 -23.13
C LEU A 412 -4.22 -39.37 -24.46
N ASP A 413 -3.61 -39.01 -25.59
CA ASP A 413 -4.13 -39.36 -26.92
C ASP A 413 -4.24 -40.88 -27.16
N ALA A 414 -3.41 -41.66 -26.51
CA ALA A 414 -3.50 -43.13 -26.55
C ALA A 414 -4.79 -43.71 -25.96
N ASP A 415 -5.49 -42.96 -25.08
CA ASP A 415 -6.71 -43.38 -24.40
C ASP A 415 -7.99 -42.96 -25.11
N ARG A 416 -7.91 -42.04 -26.08
CA ARG A 416 -9.08 -41.57 -26.85
C ARG A 416 -9.63 -42.62 -27.82
N SER A 417 -8.80 -43.57 -28.22
CA SER A 417 -9.15 -44.57 -29.22
C SER A 417 -9.81 -45.84 -28.63
N ARG A 418 -9.83 -46.02 -27.31
CA ARG A 418 -10.44 -47.19 -26.66
C ARG A 418 -11.83 -46.87 -26.14
N SER A 419 -12.84 -47.62 -26.60
CA SER A 419 -14.26 -47.45 -26.29
C SER A 419 -14.63 -47.65 -24.79
N GLY A 420 -13.68 -47.95 -23.92
CA GLY A 420 -13.87 -48.10 -22.46
C GLY A 420 -13.21 -47.00 -21.62
N GLY A 421 -12.93 -45.83 -22.19
CA GLY A 421 -12.15 -44.76 -21.53
C GLY A 421 -12.82 -44.17 -20.31
N GLY A 422 -12.04 -43.91 -19.24
CA GLY A 422 -12.48 -43.23 -18.03
C GLY A 422 -12.84 -41.77 -18.27
N THR A 423 -13.49 -41.17 -17.27
CA THR A 423 -13.98 -39.77 -17.29
C THR A 423 -12.86 -38.71 -17.25
N GLY A 424 -11.59 -39.10 -16.98
CA GLY A 424 -10.50 -38.17 -16.74
C GLY A 424 -10.60 -37.41 -15.40
N LEU A 425 -11.46 -37.86 -14.50
CA LEU A 425 -11.62 -37.25 -13.16
C LEU A 425 -10.90 -38.03 -12.05
N GLY A 426 -10.61 -39.31 -12.25
CA GLY A 426 -10.09 -40.19 -11.19
C GLY A 426 -8.78 -39.69 -10.58
N LEU A 427 -7.77 -39.32 -11.38
CA LEU A 427 -6.50 -38.79 -10.89
C LEU A 427 -6.65 -37.37 -10.29
N ALA A 428 -7.54 -36.53 -10.80
CA ALA A 428 -7.86 -35.24 -10.21
C ALA A 428 -8.47 -35.42 -8.80
N ILE A 429 -9.35 -36.40 -8.62
CA ILE A 429 -9.92 -36.74 -7.31
C ILE A 429 -8.85 -37.26 -6.34
N VAL A 430 -7.92 -38.10 -6.84
CA VAL A 430 -6.77 -38.55 -6.05
C VAL A 430 -5.99 -37.35 -5.54
N PHE A 431 -5.66 -36.41 -6.43
CA PHE A 431 -4.91 -35.20 -6.08
C PHE A 431 -5.62 -34.38 -5.00
N GLU A 432 -6.92 -34.09 -5.16
CA GLU A 432 -7.71 -33.30 -4.21
C GLU A 432 -7.84 -33.99 -2.83
N ILE A 433 -8.11 -35.29 -2.80
CA ILE A 433 -8.23 -36.01 -1.55
C ILE A 433 -6.88 -36.10 -0.82
N VAL A 434 -5.80 -36.41 -1.54
CA VAL A 434 -4.45 -36.52 -0.97
C VAL A 434 -3.99 -35.14 -0.45
N ALA A 435 -4.21 -34.09 -1.20
CA ALA A 435 -3.92 -32.71 -0.76
C ALA A 435 -4.72 -32.31 0.49
N ALA A 436 -6.00 -32.68 0.56
CA ALA A 436 -6.85 -32.42 1.74
C ALA A 436 -6.37 -33.17 2.99
N HIS A 437 -5.69 -34.31 2.84
CA HIS A 437 -5.02 -35.03 3.94
C HIS A 437 -3.61 -34.49 4.26
N GLY A 438 -3.17 -33.38 3.62
CA GLY A 438 -1.82 -32.81 3.80
C GLY A 438 -0.72 -33.66 3.16
N GLY A 439 -1.08 -34.56 2.25
CA GLY A 439 -0.17 -35.44 1.54
C GLY A 439 0.27 -34.86 0.18
N SER A 440 0.99 -35.70 -0.56
CA SER A 440 1.41 -35.41 -1.94
C SER A 440 1.27 -36.65 -2.83
N VAL A 441 1.04 -36.42 -4.11
CA VAL A 441 0.98 -37.47 -5.14
C VAL A 441 1.89 -37.12 -6.29
N ARG A 442 2.61 -38.11 -6.82
CA ARG A 442 3.49 -37.96 -8.00
C ARG A 442 3.49 -39.23 -8.84
N ILE A 443 3.93 -39.06 -10.07
CA ILE A 443 4.08 -40.16 -11.04
C ILE A 443 5.54 -40.32 -11.39
N ASP A 444 6.01 -41.56 -11.33
CA ASP A 444 7.36 -41.97 -11.76
C ASP A 444 7.29 -43.16 -12.73
N ASP A 445 8.45 -43.48 -13.35
CA ASP A 445 8.59 -44.67 -14.15
C ASP A 445 8.69 -45.88 -13.21
N ARG A 446 7.95 -46.96 -13.54
CA ARG A 446 8.15 -48.26 -12.91
C ARG A 446 9.48 -48.89 -13.38
N PRO A 447 10.33 -49.44 -12.51
CA PRO A 447 11.48 -50.21 -12.88
C PRO A 447 11.07 -51.37 -13.79
N GLY A 448 11.60 -51.40 -15.01
CA GLY A 448 11.21 -52.40 -16.01
C GLY A 448 10.14 -51.95 -17.03
N GLY A 449 9.69 -50.70 -16.94
CA GLY A 449 8.68 -50.08 -17.82
C GLY A 449 7.30 -50.07 -17.19
N GLY A 450 6.52 -49.06 -17.57
CA GLY A 450 5.19 -48.80 -17.01
C GLY A 450 5.11 -47.53 -16.13
N THR A 451 4.01 -47.40 -15.42
CA THR A 451 3.73 -46.23 -14.56
C THR A 451 3.77 -46.61 -13.09
N ALA A 452 4.32 -45.77 -12.24
CA ALA A 452 4.20 -45.85 -10.78
C ALA A 452 3.60 -44.57 -10.23
N VAL A 453 2.42 -44.65 -9.63
CA VAL A 453 1.78 -43.54 -8.90
C VAL A 453 2.12 -43.67 -7.42
N ILE A 454 2.76 -42.65 -6.87
CA ILE A 454 3.26 -42.64 -5.50
C ILE A 454 2.49 -41.59 -4.71
N VAL A 455 1.81 -42.03 -3.64
CA VAL A 455 1.06 -41.18 -2.71
C VAL A 455 1.78 -41.21 -1.36
N GLN A 456 2.00 -40.03 -0.81
CA GLN A 456 2.61 -39.84 0.51
C GLN A 456 1.61 -39.13 1.43
N LEU A 457 1.29 -39.73 2.57
CA LEU A 457 0.34 -39.19 3.54
C LEU A 457 1.02 -39.06 4.91
N PRO A 458 0.83 -37.99 5.67
CA PRO A 458 1.39 -37.89 7.01
C PRO A 458 0.78 -38.96 7.94
N LEU A 459 1.61 -39.62 8.75
CA LEU A 459 1.15 -40.61 9.75
C LEU A 459 0.43 -39.95 10.93
N ASP A 460 0.90 -38.77 11.33
CA ASP A 460 0.24 -37.95 12.36
C ASP A 460 -0.57 -36.83 11.70
N ALA A 461 -1.68 -36.43 12.28
CA ALA A 461 -2.45 -35.27 11.88
C ALA A 461 -1.69 -33.97 12.22
N SER A 462 -0.57 -33.71 11.55
CA SER A 462 0.06 -32.39 11.57
C SER A 462 -0.85 -31.43 10.81
N THR A 463 -1.38 -30.43 11.51
CA THR A 463 -2.11 -29.27 10.97
C THR A 463 -1.47 -28.84 9.65
N PRO A 464 -2.22 -28.66 8.54
CA PRO A 464 -1.66 -28.20 7.30
C PRO A 464 -0.91 -26.89 7.58
N ALA A 465 0.37 -26.87 7.26
CA ALA A 465 1.21 -25.68 7.39
C ALA A 465 0.51 -24.55 6.62
N SER A 466 -0.09 -23.61 7.36
CA SER A 466 -0.53 -22.34 6.78
C SER A 466 0.67 -21.76 6.05
N SER A 467 0.63 -21.73 4.72
CA SER A 467 1.62 -21.04 3.91
C SER A 467 1.55 -19.55 4.27
N SER A 468 2.28 -19.18 5.34
CA SER A 468 2.62 -17.80 5.60
C SER A 468 3.52 -17.35 4.45
N ALA A 469 2.92 -16.77 3.42
CA ALA A 469 3.62 -15.91 2.50
C ALA A 469 4.21 -14.75 3.30
N SER A 470 5.44 -14.96 3.80
CA SER A 470 6.28 -13.91 4.35
C SER A 470 6.63 -12.97 3.20
N SER A 471 5.95 -11.84 3.18
CA SER A 471 6.39 -10.65 2.45
C SER A 471 7.73 -10.17 3.03
N ARG A 472 8.76 -10.13 2.22
CA ARG A 472 9.83 -9.14 2.29
C ARG A 472 9.99 -8.47 0.93
#